data_9890a99d09819ac113932d1260bd1ccd
#
_entry.id   9890a99d09819ac113932d1260bd1ccd
#
_cell.length_a   1.000
_cell.length_b   1.000
_cell.length_c   1.000
_cell.angle_alpha   90.00
_cell.angle_beta   90.00
_cell.angle_gamma   90.00
#
_symmetry.space_group_name_H-M   'P 1'
#
loop_
_entity.id
_entity.type
_entity.pdbx_description
1 polymer ?
#
loop_
_entity_poly.entity_id
_entity_poly.type
_entity_poly.pdbx_seq_one_letter_code
_entity_poly.pdbx_strand_id
1 'polypeptide(L)'
;MVPVVALAAIVLAGCSSLKDDDKTATWSPNKIYAEAKDEMNSGGYDKAIPLLEKLEGRAAGTPLAQQAQLDRAYAHYKAGDQAQALSTLDRFIKLHPSSPALDYALYLKGIVNFNDNLGLFSWMTRQDLSERDQKAAKESFESFRDLVTRFPDSRYTPDARARMTYIVNSLAQYEVHVARYYYQRGAYVAAINRAQAALNDYRDVPALEEALSILMHSYEALGMAQLRDDTRRVLEKNYPQSEYLGGPSKQSAPWYKFW
;
A
#
# COMPACT_ATOMS: atom_id res chain seq x y z
N MET A 1 59.98 -35.37 15.16
CA MET A 1 59.43 -34.01 15.25
C MET A 1 59.46 -33.38 13.86
N VAL A 2 58.69 -33.86 12.95
CA VAL A 2 58.33 -33.23 11.69
C VAL A 2 57.05 -33.98 11.27
N PRO A 3 55.88 -33.46 11.43
CA PRO A 3 55.07 -32.99 10.30
C PRO A 3 53.94 -32.01 10.73
N VAL A 4 54.24 -30.83 11.22
CA VAL A 4 53.20 -29.83 11.54
C VAL A 4 53.24 -28.62 10.58
N VAL A 5 54.28 -28.51 9.77
CA VAL A 5 54.46 -27.37 8.85
C VAL A 5 53.75 -27.54 7.51
N ALA A 6 53.30 -28.75 7.13
CA ALA A 6 52.63 -29.01 5.86
C ALA A 6 51.13 -28.68 5.83
N LEU A 7 50.46 -28.43 6.97
CA LEU A 7 49.01 -28.17 7.03
C LEU A 7 48.61 -26.69 6.94
N ALA A 8 49.58 -25.76 7.07
CA ALA A 8 49.34 -24.33 7.05
C ALA A 8 49.33 -23.70 5.64
N ALA A 9 49.73 -24.43 4.62
CA ALA A 9 49.87 -23.90 3.25
C ALA A 9 48.62 -24.06 2.36
N ILE A 10 47.54 -24.74 2.81
CA ILE A 10 46.38 -25.05 1.99
C ILE A 10 45.23 -24.02 2.19
N VAL A 11 45.30 -23.13 3.18
CA VAL A 11 44.22 -22.20 3.48
C VAL A 11 44.31 -20.87 2.71
N LEU A 12 45.37 -20.62 1.94
CA LEU A 12 45.58 -19.34 1.23
C LEU A 12 45.25 -19.42 -0.29
N ALA A 13 44.73 -20.54 -0.82
CA ALA A 13 44.37 -20.68 -2.24
C ALA A 13 42.88 -20.50 -2.54
N GLY A 14 42.07 -20.02 -1.59
CA GLY A 14 40.61 -19.93 -1.67
C GLY A 14 40.03 -18.62 -2.19
N CYS A 15 40.82 -17.64 -2.62
CA CYS A 15 40.33 -16.39 -3.21
C CYS A 15 40.75 -16.25 -4.69
N SER A 16 40.51 -17.26 -5.51
CA SER A 16 40.40 -17.01 -6.93
C SER A 16 38.98 -16.44 -7.15
N SER A 17 38.84 -15.10 -7.10
CA SER A 17 37.69 -14.40 -7.60
C SER A 17 37.40 -14.92 -9.01
N LEU A 18 36.29 -15.61 -9.19
CA LEU A 18 35.63 -15.73 -10.49
C LEU A 18 35.48 -14.27 -10.97
N LYS A 19 36.39 -13.81 -11.83
CA LYS A 19 36.17 -12.62 -12.63
C LYS A 19 35.00 -12.99 -13.54
N ASP A 20 33.81 -12.68 -13.09
CA ASP A 20 32.67 -12.57 -13.98
C ASP A 20 33.08 -11.46 -14.95
N ASP A 21 33.45 -11.85 -16.21
CA ASP A 21 33.83 -10.90 -17.23
C ASP A 21 32.62 -9.97 -17.44
N ASP A 22 32.68 -8.80 -16.85
CA ASP A 22 31.61 -7.79 -16.97
C ASP A 22 31.49 -7.40 -18.45
N LYS A 23 30.66 -8.14 -19.18
CA LYS A 23 30.35 -7.91 -20.60
C LYS A 23 29.99 -6.47 -20.91
N THR A 24 29.52 -5.74 -19.89
CA THR A 24 29.12 -4.33 -20.03
C THR A 24 30.27 -3.37 -19.84
N ALA A 25 31.50 -3.83 -19.50
CA ALA A 25 32.64 -2.97 -19.17
C ALA A 25 32.95 -1.94 -20.29
N THR A 26 32.79 -2.34 -21.56
CA THR A 26 33.06 -1.51 -22.73
C THR A 26 31.81 -0.79 -23.28
N TRP A 27 30.62 -1.00 -22.66
CA TRP A 27 29.39 -0.43 -23.20
C TRP A 27 29.24 1.03 -22.81
N SER A 28 28.74 1.84 -23.75
CA SER A 28 28.32 3.20 -23.45
C SER A 28 27.08 3.22 -22.54
N PRO A 29 26.85 4.28 -21.76
CA PRO A 29 25.63 4.42 -20.94
C PRO A 29 24.34 4.19 -21.75
N ASN A 30 24.25 4.72 -22.96
CA ASN A 30 23.09 4.55 -23.82
C ASN A 30 22.88 3.09 -24.24
N LYS A 31 23.97 2.34 -24.48
CA LYS A 31 23.88 0.91 -24.81
C LYS A 31 23.39 0.09 -23.62
N ILE A 32 23.89 0.39 -22.41
CA ILE A 32 23.41 -0.28 -21.18
C ILE A 32 21.92 -0.01 -20.99
N TYR A 33 21.49 1.24 -21.22
CA TYR A 33 20.08 1.60 -21.09
C TYR A 33 19.20 0.87 -22.10
N ALA A 34 19.62 0.80 -23.36
CA ALA A 34 18.86 0.09 -24.39
C ALA A 34 18.69 -1.39 -24.03
N GLU A 35 19.77 -2.07 -23.64
CA GLU A 35 19.72 -3.46 -23.20
C GLU A 35 18.80 -3.66 -22.00
N ALA A 36 18.90 -2.78 -21.00
CA ALA A 36 18.00 -2.83 -19.84
C ALA A 36 16.53 -2.67 -20.23
N LYS A 37 16.23 -1.78 -21.18
CA LYS A 37 14.86 -1.60 -21.70
C LYS A 37 14.38 -2.82 -22.47
N ASP A 38 15.22 -3.46 -23.24
CA ASP A 38 14.88 -4.67 -23.99
C ASP A 38 14.58 -5.84 -23.03
N GLU A 39 15.38 -5.99 -21.96
CA GLU A 39 15.10 -6.96 -20.91
C GLU A 39 13.77 -6.64 -20.18
N MET A 40 13.50 -5.38 -19.83
CA MET A 40 12.23 -4.98 -19.22
C MET A 40 11.04 -5.26 -20.14
N ASN A 41 11.15 -4.98 -21.44
CA ASN A 41 10.10 -5.19 -22.41
C ASN A 41 9.78 -6.68 -22.61
N SER A 42 10.79 -7.56 -22.44
CA SER A 42 10.62 -9.01 -22.49
C SER A 42 10.20 -9.63 -21.16
N GLY A 43 10.03 -8.81 -20.10
CA GLY A 43 9.69 -9.27 -18.76
C GLY A 43 10.90 -9.76 -17.93
N GLY A 44 12.11 -9.61 -18.44
CA GLY A 44 13.37 -9.99 -17.79
C GLY A 44 13.83 -9.00 -16.71
N TYR A 45 12.95 -8.65 -15.77
CA TYR A 45 13.22 -7.60 -14.77
C TYR A 45 14.45 -7.89 -13.91
N ASP A 46 14.66 -9.14 -13.51
CA ASP A 46 15.85 -9.55 -12.72
C ASP A 46 17.16 -9.29 -13.46
N LYS A 47 17.16 -9.35 -14.80
CA LYS A 47 18.33 -9.03 -15.62
C LYS A 47 18.47 -7.53 -15.87
N ALA A 48 17.35 -6.81 -15.96
CA ALA A 48 17.34 -5.36 -16.14
C ALA A 48 17.89 -4.63 -14.91
N ILE A 49 17.57 -5.08 -13.70
CA ILE A 49 17.98 -4.46 -12.42
C ILE A 49 19.49 -4.21 -12.35
N PRO A 50 20.39 -5.20 -12.53
CA PRO A 50 21.82 -4.98 -12.46
C PRO A 50 22.35 -4.06 -13.60
N LEU A 51 21.73 -4.06 -14.78
CA LEU A 51 22.08 -3.15 -15.86
C LEU A 51 21.76 -1.70 -15.49
N LEU A 52 20.57 -1.46 -14.92
CA LEU A 52 20.13 -0.14 -14.49
C LEU A 52 20.97 0.38 -13.31
N GLU A 53 21.38 -0.50 -12.39
CA GLU A 53 22.28 -0.16 -11.29
C GLU A 53 23.67 0.27 -11.80
N LYS A 54 24.26 -0.48 -12.75
CA LYS A 54 25.50 -0.09 -13.40
C LYS A 54 25.38 1.24 -14.13
N LEU A 55 24.27 1.44 -14.83
CA LEU A 55 23.98 2.68 -15.54
C LEU A 55 23.89 3.88 -14.58
N GLU A 56 23.17 3.73 -13.46
CA GLU A 56 23.09 4.77 -12.44
C GLU A 56 24.48 5.20 -11.97
N GLY A 57 25.38 4.25 -11.71
CA GLY A 57 26.76 4.56 -11.32
C GLY A 57 27.58 5.23 -12.42
N ARG A 58 27.48 4.74 -13.67
CA ARG A 58 28.29 5.26 -14.79
C ARG A 58 27.81 6.61 -15.34
N ALA A 59 26.52 6.88 -15.21
CA ALA A 59 25.90 8.13 -15.67
C ALA A 59 25.58 9.08 -14.51
N ALA A 60 26.25 8.94 -13.36
CA ALA A 60 25.99 9.71 -12.16
C ALA A 60 25.88 11.22 -12.45
N GLY A 61 24.88 11.88 -11.86
CA GLY A 61 24.63 13.31 -12.05
C GLY A 61 23.89 13.69 -13.34
N THR A 62 23.57 12.74 -14.21
CA THR A 62 22.86 13.01 -15.46
C THR A 62 21.36 12.67 -15.35
N PRO A 63 20.51 13.24 -16.25
CA PRO A 63 19.12 12.83 -16.36
C PRO A 63 18.93 11.33 -16.66
N LEU A 64 19.89 10.72 -17.38
CA LEU A 64 19.87 9.29 -17.69
C LEU A 64 20.04 8.43 -16.42
N ALA A 65 20.86 8.87 -15.46
CA ALA A 65 20.98 8.18 -14.17
C ALA A 65 19.68 8.27 -13.37
N GLN A 66 18.98 9.41 -13.38
CA GLN A 66 17.68 9.56 -12.74
C GLN A 66 16.63 8.65 -13.38
N GLN A 67 16.62 8.55 -14.71
CA GLN A 67 15.72 7.65 -15.43
C GLN A 67 16.04 6.19 -15.09
N ALA A 68 17.31 5.80 -15.07
CA ALA A 68 17.73 4.46 -14.68
C ALA A 68 17.29 4.09 -13.26
N GLN A 69 17.35 5.03 -12.33
CA GLN A 69 16.89 4.82 -10.96
C GLN A 69 15.38 4.57 -10.89
N LEU A 70 14.58 5.32 -11.65
CA LEU A 70 13.13 5.12 -11.72
C LEU A 70 12.77 3.80 -12.41
N ASP A 71 13.43 3.48 -13.53
CA ASP A 71 13.22 2.21 -14.23
C ASP A 71 13.64 1.02 -13.36
N ARG A 72 14.70 1.15 -12.54
CA ARG A 72 15.11 0.13 -11.58
C ARG A 72 14.07 -0.07 -10.48
N ALA A 73 13.50 1.01 -9.95
CA ALA A 73 12.40 0.91 -8.99
C ALA A 73 11.19 0.17 -9.59
N TYR A 74 10.83 0.49 -10.83
CA TYR A 74 9.78 -0.21 -11.55
C TYR A 74 10.12 -1.68 -11.79
N ALA A 75 11.37 -2.00 -12.17
CA ALA A 75 11.80 -3.38 -12.37
C ALA A 75 11.73 -4.21 -11.08
N HIS A 76 12.18 -3.66 -9.93
CA HIS A 76 12.00 -4.29 -8.62
C HIS A 76 10.53 -4.55 -8.30
N TYR A 77 9.65 -3.57 -8.53
CA TYR A 77 8.20 -3.75 -8.35
C TYR A 77 7.65 -4.90 -9.20
N LYS A 78 8.02 -4.95 -10.47
CA LYS A 78 7.57 -6.00 -11.40
C LYS A 78 8.18 -7.37 -11.11
N ALA A 79 9.37 -7.43 -10.52
CA ALA A 79 10.00 -8.65 -10.02
C ALA A 79 9.41 -9.14 -8.69
N GLY A 80 8.50 -8.36 -8.06
CA GLY A 80 7.90 -8.70 -6.77
C GLY A 80 8.73 -8.27 -5.55
N ASP A 81 9.83 -7.56 -5.77
CA ASP A 81 10.69 -7.03 -4.69
C ASP A 81 10.24 -5.63 -4.27
N GLN A 82 9.10 -5.61 -3.56
CA GLN A 82 8.46 -4.39 -3.08
C GLN A 82 9.40 -3.54 -2.20
N ALA A 83 10.20 -4.18 -1.35
CA ALA A 83 11.07 -3.48 -0.40
C ALA A 83 12.15 -2.68 -1.14
N GLN A 84 12.80 -3.26 -2.16
CA GLN A 84 13.81 -2.58 -2.95
C GLN A 84 13.21 -1.50 -3.85
N ALA A 85 12.00 -1.74 -4.40
CA ALA A 85 11.27 -0.73 -5.15
C ALA A 85 11.03 0.53 -4.30
N LEU A 86 10.48 0.38 -3.09
CA LEU A 86 10.21 1.48 -2.16
C LEU A 86 11.50 2.19 -1.72
N SER A 87 12.54 1.44 -1.35
CA SER A 87 13.84 2.01 -0.96
C SER A 87 14.46 2.85 -2.09
N THR A 88 14.36 2.36 -3.33
CA THR A 88 14.86 3.07 -4.51
C THR A 88 14.07 4.35 -4.78
N LEU A 89 12.74 4.32 -4.64
CA LEU A 89 11.87 5.47 -4.81
C LEU A 89 12.07 6.52 -3.70
N ASP A 90 12.20 6.10 -2.45
CA ASP A 90 12.47 7.00 -1.34
C ASP A 90 13.80 7.73 -1.52
N ARG A 91 14.83 7.00 -1.97
CA ARG A 91 16.11 7.61 -2.31
C ARG A 91 15.99 8.61 -3.44
N PHE A 92 15.24 8.28 -4.51
CA PHE A 92 15.01 9.20 -5.65
C PHE A 92 14.31 10.48 -5.19
N ILE A 93 13.20 10.36 -4.47
CA ILE A 93 12.40 11.50 -3.98
C ILE A 93 13.25 12.42 -3.11
N LYS A 94 14.10 11.85 -2.25
CA LYS A 94 14.97 12.57 -1.35
C LYS A 94 16.11 13.31 -2.09
N LEU A 95 16.72 12.65 -3.07
CA LEU A 95 17.89 13.19 -3.78
C LEU A 95 17.51 14.13 -4.93
N HIS A 96 16.31 14.00 -5.49
CA HIS A 96 15.86 14.73 -6.68
C HIS A 96 14.53 15.45 -6.46
N PRO A 97 14.40 16.34 -5.42
CA PRO A 97 13.14 16.97 -5.05
C PRO A 97 12.58 17.95 -6.11
N SER A 98 13.41 18.36 -7.06
CA SER A 98 13.04 19.23 -8.20
C SER A 98 13.03 18.50 -9.54
N SER A 99 13.14 17.17 -9.55
CA SER A 99 13.11 16.41 -10.82
C SER A 99 11.75 16.56 -11.51
N PRO A 100 11.73 16.75 -12.84
CA PRO A 100 10.47 16.75 -13.60
C PRO A 100 9.73 15.41 -13.56
N ALA A 101 10.39 14.32 -13.15
CA ALA A 101 9.81 13.00 -13.00
C ALA A 101 9.39 12.67 -11.55
N LEU A 102 9.36 13.68 -10.67
CA LEU A 102 9.00 13.48 -9.27
C LEU A 102 7.54 13.06 -9.11
N ASP A 103 6.65 13.54 -9.96
CA ASP A 103 5.26 13.12 -10.01
C ASP A 103 5.12 11.62 -10.31
N TYR A 104 5.90 11.11 -11.26
CA TYR A 104 5.96 9.67 -11.54
C TYR A 104 6.53 8.87 -10.36
N ALA A 105 7.57 9.36 -9.71
CA ALA A 105 8.15 8.68 -8.55
C ALA A 105 7.15 8.54 -7.39
N LEU A 106 6.39 9.61 -7.09
CA LEU A 106 5.32 9.59 -6.08
C LEU A 106 4.19 8.65 -6.49
N TYR A 107 3.78 8.69 -7.76
CA TYR A 107 2.78 7.78 -8.29
C TYR A 107 3.19 6.33 -8.17
N LEU A 108 4.40 5.98 -8.62
CA LEU A 108 4.92 4.62 -8.55
C LEU A 108 5.06 4.14 -7.10
N LYS A 109 5.50 4.99 -6.17
CA LYS A 109 5.53 4.68 -4.74
C LYS A 109 4.13 4.36 -4.20
N GLY A 110 3.13 5.14 -4.59
CA GLY A 110 1.74 4.86 -4.27
C GLY A 110 1.29 3.50 -4.82
N ILE A 111 1.59 3.19 -6.08
CA ILE A 111 1.26 1.90 -6.73
C ILE A 111 1.93 0.72 -6.04
N VAL A 112 3.21 0.83 -5.67
CA VAL A 112 3.96 -0.26 -5.01
C VAL A 112 3.35 -0.63 -3.65
N ASN A 113 2.83 0.37 -2.92
CA ASN A 113 2.12 0.16 -1.65
C ASN A 113 0.62 -0.13 -1.83
N PHE A 114 0.09 0.06 -3.03
CA PHE A 114 -1.33 -0.16 -3.31
C PHE A 114 -1.63 -1.64 -3.44
N ASN A 115 -2.59 -2.12 -2.67
CA ASN A 115 -3.06 -3.48 -2.77
C ASN A 115 -4.52 -3.49 -3.25
N ASP A 116 -4.75 -3.97 -4.46
CA ASP A 116 -6.10 -4.07 -5.04
C ASP A 116 -7.01 -5.02 -4.25
N ASN A 117 -6.44 -5.89 -3.42
CA ASN A 117 -7.20 -6.84 -2.60
C ASN A 117 -7.79 -6.23 -1.32
N LEU A 118 -7.55 -4.94 -1.03
CA LEU A 118 -8.12 -4.25 0.12
C LEU A 118 -9.65 -4.07 0.05
N GLY A 119 -10.28 -4.31 -1.09
CA GLY A 119 -11.70 -4.07 -1.32
C GLY A 119 -12.51 -5.31 -1.63
N LEU A 120 -13.68 -5.12 -2.06
CA LEU A 120 -14.86 -5.90 -2.48
C LEU A 120 -14.83 -7.45 -2.43
N PHE A 121 -13.67 -8.11 -2.51
CA PHE A 121 -13.55 -9.58 -2.47
C PHE A 121 -12.88 -10.13 -1.21
N SER A 122 -12.28 -9.29 -0.35
CA SER A 122 -11.65 -9.76 0.89
C SER A 122 -12.68 -10.39 1.85
N TRP A 123 -13.93 -9.94 1.82
CA TRP A 123 -15.02 -10.54 2.56
C TRP A 123 -15.36 -11.97 2.09
N MET A 124 -15.17 -12.28 0.80
CA MET A 124 -15.36 -13.64 0.26
C MET A 124 -14.21 -14.59 0.60
N THR A 125 -12.99 -14.06 0.74
CA THR A 125 -11.80 -14.88 0.98
C THR A 125 -11.48 -15.06 2.47
N ARG A 126 -12.27 -14.45 3.39
CA ARG A 126 -12.00 -14.45 4.86
C ARG A 126 -10.57 -14.04 5.22
N GLN A 127 -9.91 -13.28 4.36
CA GLN A 127 -8.61 -12.72 4.69
C GLN A 127 -8.83 -11.50 5.58
N ASP A 128 -8.53 -11.66 6.86
CA ASP A 128 -8.37 -10.51 7.75
C ASP A 128 -7.28 -9.62 7.16
N LEU A 129 -7.63 -8.35 6.92
CA LEU A 129 -6.64 -7.35 6.56
C LEU A 129 -5.62 -7.30 7.69
N SER A 130 -4.41 -7.78 7.42
CA SER A 130 -3.35 -7.74 8.42
C SER A 130 -3.01 -6.28 8.76
N GLU A 131 -2.46 -6.04 9.96
CA GLU A 131 -1.97 -4.72 10.35
C GLU A 131 -0.98 -4.14 9.32
N ARG A 132 -0.21 -5.02 8.68
CA ARG A 132 0.73 -4.69 7.60
C ARG A 132 0.01 -4.12 6.38
N ASP A 133 -1.13 -4.69 5.99
CA ASP A 133 -1.88 -4.24 4.81
C ASP A 133 -2.50 -2.86 5.04
N GLN A 134 -2.95 -2.56 6.27
CA GLN A 134 -3.44 -1.22 6.62
C GLN A 134 -2.33 -0.16 6.58
N LYS A 135 -1.13 -0.51 7.05
CA LYS A 135 0.03 0.38 6.98
C LYS A 135 0.39 0.69 5.53
N ALA A 136 0.49 -0.33 4.68
CA ALA A 136 0.78 -0.18 3.26
C ALA A 136 -0.30 0.68 2.56
N ALA A 137 -1.58 0.49 2.88
CA ALA A 137 -2.67 1.31 2.36
C ALA A 137 -2.54 2.79 2.76
N LYS A 138 -2.20 3.07 4.01
CA LYS A 138 -1.95 4.45 4.49
C LYS A 138 -0.74 5.07 3.80
N GLU A 139 0.36 4.35 3.64
CA GLU A 139 1.55 4.82 2.93
C GLU A 139 1.27 5.07 1.44
N SER A 140 0.44 4.23 0.82
CA SER A 140 -0.05 4.43 -0.55
C SER A 140 -0.86 5.72 -0.65
N PHE A 141 -1.83 5.92 0.26
CA PHE A 141 -2.65 7.13 0.31
C PHE A 141 -1.80 8.39 0.45
N GLU A 142 -0.82 8.40 1.37
CA GLU A 142 0.07 9.52 1.57
C GLU A 142 0.88 9.86 0.31
N SER A 143 1.39 8.84 -0.39
CA SER A 143 2.14 9.04 -1.62
C SER A 143 1.27 9.64 -2.74
N PHE A 144 0.03 9.16 -2.89
CA PHE A 144 -0.93 9.73 -3.84
C PHE A 144 -1.38 11.14 -3.43
N ARG A 145 -1.57 11.41 -2.12
CA ARG A 145 -1.91 12.74 -1.62
C ARG A 145 -0.81 13.74 -1.94
N ASP A 146 0.44 13.38 -1.72
CA ASP A 146 1.59 14.22 -2.06
C ASP A 146 1.64 14.52 -3.56
N LEU A 147 1.40 13.51 -4.39
CA LEU A 147 1.29 13.68 -5.84
C LEU A 147 0.20 14.68 -6.21
N VAL A 148 -1.03 14.45 -5.76
CA VAL A 148 -2.21 15.27 -6.11
C VAL A 148 -2.07 16.71 -5.62
N THR A 149 -1.41 16.91 -4.47
CA THR A 149 -1.21 18.24 -3.88
C THR A 149 -0.11 19.03 -4.60
N ARG A 150 1.00 18.38 -4.91
CA ARG A 150 2.17 19.05 -5.50
C ARG A 150 2.09 19.16 -7.03
N PHE A 151 1.39 18.23 -7.67
CA PHE A 151 1.30 18.10 -9.12
C PHE A 151 -0.15 17.91 -9.58
N PRO A 152 -1.03 18.91 -9.34
CA PRO A 152 -2.48 18.78 -9.65
C PRO A 152 -2.75 18.50 -11.13
N ASP A 153 -1.88 18.96 -12.03
CA ASP A 153 -2.00 18.83 -13.49
C ASP A 153 -1.22 17.62 -14.04
N SER A 154 -0.62 16.79 -13.20
CA SER A 154 0.05 15.57 -13.64
C SER A 154 -0.94 14.59 -14.26
N ARG A 155 -0.52 13.91 -15.33
CA ARG A 155 -1.29 12.84 -15.98
C ARG A 155 -1.66 11.70 -15.02
N TYR A 156 -0.94 11.56 -13.92
CA TYR A 156 -1.18 10.51 -12.91
C TYR A 156 -2.21 10.92 -11.86
N THR A 157 -2.52 12.21 -11.74
CA THR A 157 -3.40 12.75 -10.70
C THR A 157 -4.83 12.20 -10.76
N PRO A 158 -5.48 12.01 -11.93
CA PRO A 158 -6.83 11.43 -11.96
C PRO A 158 -6.89 10.01 -11.40
N ASP A 159 -5.94 9.14 -11.78
CA ASP A 159 -5.86 7.77 -11.26
C ASP A 159 -5.51 7.74 -9.77
N ALA A 160 -4.58 8.58 -9.33
CA ALA A 160 -4.21 8.71 -7.93
C ALA A 160 -5.42 9.09 -7.05
N ARG A 161 -6.27 10.03 -7.50
CA ARG A 161 -7.51 10.41 -6.79
C ARG A 161 -8.50 9.24 -6.68
N ALA A 162 -8.70 8.48 -7.75
CA ALA A 162 -9.55 7.31 -7.74
C ALA A 162 -9.06 6.26 -6.74
N ARG A 163 -7.74 6.00 -6.71
CA ARG A 163 -7.12 5.07 -5.75
C ARG A 163 -7.22 5.57 -4.31
N MET A 164 -7.03 6.87 -4.07
CA MET A 164 -7.22 7.47 -2.74
C MET A 164 -8.65 7.22 -2.23
N THR A 165 -9.66 7.45 -3.06
CA THR A 165 -11.07 7.18 -2.71
C THR A 165 -11.27 5.70 -2.39
N TYR A 166 -10.71 4.80 -3.20
CA TYR A 166 -10.77 3.37 -2.95
C TYR A 166 -10.13 2.98 -1.60
N ILE A 167 -8.93 3.49 -1.29
CA ILE A 167 -8.24 3.22 -0.03
C ILE A 167 -9.07 3.68 1.16
N VAL A 168 -9.59 4.92 1.13
CA VAL A 168 -10.39 5.48 2.23
C VAL A 168 -11.64 4.64 2.47
N ASN A 169 -12.36 4.25 1.42
CA ASN A 169 -13.53 3.38 1.53
C ASN A 169 -13.17 2.02 2.13
N SER A 170 -12.07 1.41 1.69
CA SER A 170 -11.63 0.10 2.19
C SER A 170 -11.23 0.13 3.67
N LEU A 171 -10.50 1.17 4.09
CA LEU A 171 -10.10 1.34 5.49
C LEU A 171 -11.31 1.59 6.40
N ALA A 172 -12.26 2.41 5.96
CA ALA A 172 -13.49 2.64 6.71
C ALA A 172 -14.33 1.36 6.85
N GLN A 173 -14.47 0.61 5.76
CA GLN A 173 -15.18 -0.69 5.78
C GLN A 173 -14.52 -1.68 6.75
N TYR A 174 -13.20 -1.69 6.83
CA TYR A 174 -12.49 -2.55 7.78
C TYR A 174 -12.86 -2.20 9.22
N GLU A 175 -12.81 -0.91 9.62
CA GLU A 175 -13.18 -0.49 10.98
C GLU A 175 -14.63 -0.86 11.32
N VAL A 176 -15.55 -0.69 10.38
CA VAL A 176 -16.96 -1.07 10.55
C VAL A 176 -17.13 -2.58 10.64
N HIS A 177 -16.38 -3.36 9.85
CA HIS A 177 -16.38 -4.82 9.94
C HIS A 177 -15.94 -5.30 11.33
N VAL A 178 -14.84 -4.72 11.86
CA VAL A 178 -14.36 -5.03 13.21
C VAL A 178 -15.38 -4.60 14.28
N ALA A 179 -16.00 -3.43 14.11
CA ALA A 179 -17.06 -2.97 15.02
C ALA A 179 -18.25 -3.94 15.06
N ARG A 180 -18.69 -4.40 13.87
CA ARG A 180 -19.77 -5.37 13.71
C ARG A 180 -19.42 -6.71 14.39
N TYR A 181 -18.20 -7.20 14.22
CA TYR A 181 -17.71 -8.42 14.86
C TYR A 181 -17.81 -8.34 16.39
N TYR A 182 -17.36 -7.22 16.99
CA TYR A 182 -17.48 -7.02 18.44
C TYR A 182 -18.93 -6.88 18.88
N TYR A 183 -19.77 -6.17 18.14
CA TYR A 183 -21.19 -6.05 18.42
C TYR A 183 -21.88 -7.42 18.49
N GLN A 184 -21.64 -8.28 17.51
CA GLN A 184 -22.21 -9.62 17.44
C GLN A 184 -21.82 -10.52 18.62
N ARG A 185 -20.65 -10.27 19.21
CA ARG A 185 -20.16 -10.98 20.41
C ARG A 185 -20.60 -10.35 21.73
N GLY A 186 -21.43 -9.33 21.70
CA GLY A 186 -21.85 -8.61 22.89
C GLY A 186 -20.78 -7.72 23.53
N ALA A 187 -19.64 -7.54 22.88
CA ALA A 187 -18.56 -6.66 23.32
C ALA A 187 -18.84 -5.20 22.92
N TYR A 188 -19.96 -4.65 23.43
CA TYR A 188 -20.50 -3.37 22.97
C TYR A 188 -19.55 -2.18 23.12
N VAL A 189 -18.75 -2.13 24.19
CA VAL A 189 -17.76 -1.07 24.38
C VAL A 189 -16.69 -1.12 23.29
N ALA A 190 -16.21 -2.32 22.92
CA ALA A 190 -15.25 -2.46 21.83
C ALA A 190 -15.86 -2.12 20.46
N ALA A 191 -17.12 -2.49 20.23
CA ALA A 191 -17.88 -2.11 19.04
C ALA A 191 -18.02 -0.57 18.92
N ILE A 192 -18.36 0.11 20.01
CA ILE A 192 -18.44 1.57 20.08
C ILE A 192 -17.10 2.20 19.69
N ASN A 193 -16.00 1.76 20.30
CA ASN A 193 -14.67 2.33 20.03
C ASN A 193 -14.29 2.22 18.53
N ARG A 194 -14.56 1.08 17.91
CA ARG A 194 -14.28 0.88 16.49
C ARG A 194 -15.18 1.68 15.56
N ALA A 195 -16.49 1.72 15.85
CA ALA A 195 -17.42 2.53 15.07
C ALA A 195 -17.14 4.03 15.20
N GLN A 196 -16.75 4.49 16.38
CA GLN A 196 -16.30 5.88 16.59
C GLN A 196 -15.01 6.19 15.84
N ALA A 197 -14.05 5.25 15.82
CA ALA A 197 -12.82 5.42 15.02
C ALA A 197 -13.17 5.60 13.54
N ALA A 198 -14.08 4.78 12.99
CA ALA A 198 -14.54 4.96 11.61
C ALA A 198 -15.12 6.35 11.35
N LEU A 199 -15.96 6.87 12.26
CA LEU A 199 -16.58 8.20 12.11
C LEU A 199 -15.60 9.35 12.28
N ASN A 200 -14.56 9.19 13.09
CA ASN A 200 -13.56 10.22 13.34
C ASN A 200 -12.51 10.31 12.23
N ASP A 201 -12.07 9.15 11.74
CA ASP A 201 -10.93 9.05 10.82
C ASP A 201 -11.35 9.18 9.35
N TYR A 202 -12.63 8.88 9.03
CA TYR A 202 -13.12 8.88 7.65
C TYR A 202 -14.33 9.78 7.51
N ARG A 203 -14.48 10.40 6.32
CA ARG A 203 -15.61 11.28 5.98
C ARG A 203 -16.16 10.91 4.61
N ASP A 204 -17.44 11.12 4.43
CA ASP A 204 -18.13 10.96 3.14
C ASP A 204 -17.94 9.57 2.50
N VAL A 205 -17.93 8.53 3.33
CA VAL A 205 -17.82 7.13 2.90
C VAL A 205 -19.07 6.34 3.27
N PRO A 206 -19.52 5.41 2.40
CA PRO A 206 -20.77 4.67 2.62
C PRO A 206 -20.81 3.85 3.93
N ALA A 207 -19.66 3.37 4.39
CA ALA A 207 -19.57 2.54 5.59
C ALA A 207 -20.00 3.26 6.89
N LEU A 208 -20.04 4.61 6.91
CA LEU A 208 -20.39 5.37 8.11
C LEU A 208 -21.86 5.24 8.50
N GLU A 209 -22.74 4.96 7.57
CA GLU A 209 -24.15 4.67 7.85
C GLU A 209 -24.28 3.47 8.79
N GLU A 210 -23.60 2.38 8.48
CA GLU A 210 -23.58 1.18 9.32
C GLU A 210 -22.83 1.44 10.65
N ALA A 211 -21.75 2.22 10.65
CA ALA A 211 -21.05 2.59 11.87
C ALA A 211 -21.99 3.29 12.87
N LEU A 212 -22.83 4.23 12.40
CA LEU A 212 -23.84 4.88 13.22
C LEU A 212 -24.89 3.89 13.75
N SER A 213 -25.32 2.94 12.93
CA SER A 213 -26.24 1.87 13.36
C SER A 213 -25.64 1.03 14.49
N ILE A 214 -24.38 0.58 14.32
CA ILE A 214 -23.68 -0.20 15.36
C ILE A 214 -23.54 0.59 16.65
N LEU A 215 -23.23 1.89 16.59
CA LEU A 215 -23.17 2.77 17.75
C LEU A 215 -24.52 2.85 18.46
N MET A 216 -25.58 3.14 17.72
CA MET A 216 -26.94 3.28 18.24
C MET A 216 -27.37 2.01 19.02
N HIS A 217 -27.23 0.84 18.41
CA HIS A 217 -27.61 -0.41 19.04
C HIS A 217 -26.66 -0.83 20.18
N SER A 218 -25.37 -0.48 20.11
CA SER A 218 -24.43 -0.73 21.20
C SER A 218 -24.77 0.13 22.44
N TYR A 219 -25.13 1.40 22.24
CA TYR A 219 -25.59 2.28 23.32
C TYR A 219 -26.91 1.81 23.93
N GLU A 220 -27.84 1.31 23.09
CA GLU A 220 -29.09 0.70 23.56
C GLU A 220 -28.82 -0.49 24.46
N ALA A 221 -27.96 -1.41 24.03
CA ALA A 221 -27.60 -2.61 24.79
C ALA A 221 -26.92 -2.29 26.13
N LEU A 222 -26.22 -1.16 26.24
CA LEU A 222 -25.59 -0.68 27.46
C LEU A 222 -26.51 0.23 28.32
N GLY A 223 -27.78 0.47 27.93
CA GLY A 223 -28.71 1.32 28.64
C GLY A 223 -28.40 2.83 28.56
N MET A 224 -27.55 3.25 27.59
CA MET A 224 -27.12 4.62 27.39
C MET A 224 -28.12 5.41 26.51
N ALA A 225 -29.33 5.62 27.00
CA ALA A 225 -30.46 6.15 26.21
C ALA A 225 -30.16 7.48 25.51
N GLN A 226 -29.48 8.42 26.21
CA GLN A 226 -29.15 9.73 25.62
C GLN A 226 -28.21 9.58 24.41
N LEU A 227 -27.13 8.80 24.52
CA LEU A 227 -26.15 8.57 23.43
C LEU A 227 -26.80 7.84 22.27
N ARG A 228 -27.69 6.87 22.53
CA ARG A 228 -28.49 6.20 21.50
C ARG A 228 -29.32 7.22 20.72
N ASP A 229 -30.07 8.07 21.42
CA ASP A 229 -30.99 9.04 20.80
C ASP A 229 -30.24 10.13 20.05
N ASP A 230 -29.08 10.57 20.55
CA ASP A 230 -28.19 11.50 19.87
C ASP A 230 -27.63 10.88 18.56
N THR A 231 -27.17 9.63 18.63
CA THR A 231 -26.66 8.89 17.46
C THR A 231 -27.77 8.68 16.43
N ARG A 232 -28.98 8.34 16.86
CA ARG A 232 -30.16 8.20 16.00
C ARG A 232 -30.45 9.48 15.25
N ARG A 233 -30.44 10.64 15.91
CA ARG A 233 -30.64 11.94 15.26
C ARG A 233 -29.58 12.23 14.21
N VAL A 234 -28.32 11.84 14.47
CA VAL A 234 -27.24 11.97 13.49
C VAL A 234 -27.50 11.09 12.27
N LEU A 235 -27.93 9.84 12.49
CA LEU A 235 -28.26 8.90 11.42
C LEU A 235 -29.43 9.41 10.58
N GLU A 236 -30.52 9.85 11.22
CA GLU A 236 -31.71 10.41 10.56
C GLU A 236 -31.39 11.66 9.72
N LYS A 237 -30.52 12.52 10.23
CA LYS A 237 -30.13 13.75 9.53
C LYS A 237 -29.24 13.49 8.31
N ASN A 238 -28.27 12.61 8.43
CA ASN A 238 -27.28 12.36 7.36
C ASN A 238 -27.73 11.27 6.37
N TYR A 239 -28.56 10.34 6.83
CA TYR A 239 -29.03 9.18 6.05
C TYR A 239 -30.54 9.00 6.25
N PRO A 240 -31.38 9.95 5.76
CA PRO A 240 -32.84 9.93 6.02
C PRO A 240 -33.58 8.73 5.41
N GLN A 241 -32.93 8.04 4.45
CA GLN A 241 -33.47 6.82 3.81
C GLN A 241 -32.78 5.56 4.33
N SER A 242 -32.04 5.64 5.42
CA SER A 242 -31.32 4.50 5.98
C SER A 242 -32.27 3.37 6.34
N GLU A 243 -31.92 2.16 5.90
CA GLU A 243 -32.61 0.93 6.30
C GLU A 243 -32.49 0.65 7.80
N TYR A 244 -31.49 1.21 8.45
CA TYR A 244 -31.25 1.07 9.90
C TYR A 244 -32.19 1.93 10.76
N LEU A 245 -32.96 2.83 10.17
CA LEU A 245 -33.97 3.66 10.86
C LEU A 245 -35.31 2.96 11.00
N GLY A 246 -35.57 1.96 10.15
CA GLY A 246 -36.74 1.11 10.29
C GLY A 246 -36.63 0.35 11.61
N GLY A 247 -37.59 0.57 12.54
CA GLY A 247 -37.68 -0.24 13.77
C GLY A 247 -37.69 -1.75 13.43
N PRO A 248 -37.81 -2.70 14.39
CA PRO A 248 -37.64 -4.14 14.18
C PRO A 248 -38.67 -4.75 13.23
N SER A 249 -39.05 -4.02 12.18
CA SER A 249 -39.97 -4.41 11.14
C SER A 249 -39.24 -5.28 10.13
N LYS A 250 -39.53 -6.59 10.16
CA LYS A 250 -39.32 -7.52 9.03
C LYS A 250 -37.93 -7.42 8.35
N GLN A 251 -36.88 -7.29 9.14
CA GLN A 251 -35.54 -7.54 8.61
C GLN A 251 -35.53 -8.94 8.05
N SER A 252 -35.31 -9.08 6.74
CA SER A 252 -34.64 -10.25 6.20
C SER A 252 -33.58 -10.61 7.21
N ALA A 253 -33.60 -11.84 7.73
CA ALA A 253 -32.71 -12.30 8.83
C ALA A 253 -31.34 -11.67 8.60
N PRO A 254 -30.80 -10.98 9.61
CA PRO A 254 -29.56 -10.24 9.42
C PRO A 254 -28.58 -11.17 8.72
N TRP A 255 -27.92 -10.72 7.68
CA TRP A 255 -27.00 -11.55 6.87
C TRP A 255 -25.98 -12.33 7.72
N TYR A 256 -25.81 -11.97 9.00
CA TYR A 256 -24.99 -12.67 9.99
C TYR A 256 -25.68 -13.89 10.66
N LYS A 257 -26.95 -14.16 10.39
CA LYS A 257 -27.67 -15.34 10.93
C LYS A 257 -27.50 -16.61 10.09
N PHE A 258 -26.65 -16.60 9.09
CA PHE A 258 -26.30 -17.78 8.29
C PHE A 258 -25.13 -18.59 8.87
N TRP A 259 -24.97 -18.59 10.21
CA TRP A 259 -24.02 -19.44 10.94
C TRP A 259 -24.71 -20.12 12.10
#